data_0c6123861c9924a5fd3693ce49b9be18
#
_entry.id   0c6123861c9924a5fd3693ce49b9be18
#
_cell.length_a   1.000
_cell.length_b   1.000
_cell.length_c   1.000
_cell.angle_alpha   90.00
_cell.angle_beta   90.00
_cell.angle_gamma   90.00
#
_symmetry.space_group_name_H-M   'P 1'
#
loop_
_entity.id
_entity.type
_entity.pdbx_description
1 polymer ?
#
loop_
_entity_poly.entity_id
_entity_poly.type
_entity_poly.pdbx_seq_one_letter_code
_entity_poly.pdbx_strand_id
1 'polypeptide(L)'
;MQAAAPRRYAESTLGAFPTLVDSENLFGETFGFKAIPNGVLIGADGRLDGLVAGGFEIRRDETRELVERWLDSNAALPELEAEHEWSPEALRLFREAGAALRRGEPDGALTLLKQAFPLEPDNLIIRKQMWALEHPEHFYDGKVDYDWQREQLAAGR
;
A
#
# COMPACT_ATOMS: atom_id res chain seq x y z
N MET A 1 12.14 -5.76 -6.61
CA MET A 1 10.84 -6.14 -7.23
C MET A 1 10.83 -5.59 -8.64
N GLN A 2 10.66 -6.43 -9.64
CA GLN A 2 10.65 -5.96 -11.02
C GLN A 2 9.35 -5.21 -11.28
N ALA A 3 9.45 -4.00 -11.83
CA ALA A 3 8.31 -3.14 -12.19
C ALA A 3 7.42 -3.69 -13.34
N ALA A 4 7.56 -4.96 -13.68
CA ALA A 4 6.82 -5.59 -14.78
C ALA A 4 5.33 -5.81 -14.48
N ALA A 5 4.98 -6.12 -13.23
CA ALA A 5 3.58 -6.34 -12.86
C ALA A 5 2.74 -5.05 -12.87
N PRO A 6 3.18 -3.93 -12.25
CA PRO A 6 2.47 -2.66 -12.35
C PRO A 6 2.32 -2.16 -13.79
N ARG A 7 3.33 -2.38 -14.64
CA ARG A 7 3.29 -1.96 -16.06
C ARG A 7 2.15 -2.63 -16.83
N ARG A 8 1.90 -3.93 -16.63
CA ARG A 8 0.78 -4.64 -17.29
C ARG A 8 -0.57 -4.03 -16.93
N TYR A 9 -0.78 -3.63 -15.68
CA TYR A 9 -2.03 -2.97 -15.27
C TYR A 9 -2.14 -1.56 -15.86
N ALA A 10 -1.07 -0.77 -15.88
CA ALA A 10 -1.05 0.54 -16.50
C ALA A 10 -1.34 0.47 -18.01
N GLU A 11 -0.79 -0.51 -18.72
CA GLU A 11 -1.05 -0.76 -20.14
C GLU A 11 -2.51 -1.16 -20.39
N SER A 12 -3.14 -1.91 -19.48
CA SER A 12 -4.53 -2.33 -19.61
C SER A 12 -5.54 -1.19 -19.52
N THR A 13 -5.16 -0.06 -18.93
CA THR A 13 -6.01 1.14 -18.84
C THR A 13 -5.94 2.04 -20.06
N LEU A 14 -5.13 1.71 -21.07
CA LEU A 14 -4.93 2.48 -22.30
C LEU A 14 -4.58 3.96 -22.05
N GLY A 15 -3.96 4.26 -20.94
CA GLY A 15 -3.60 5.63 -20.54
C GLY A 15 -4.80 6.50 -20.10
N ALA A 16 -5.93 5.89 -19.74
CA ALA A 16 -7.10 6.61 -19.27
C ALA A 16 -6.80 7.48 -18.02
N PHE A 17 -5.78 7.08 -17.24
CA PHE A 17 -5.27 7.86 -16.11
C PHE A 17 -3.76 7.63 -15.91
N PRO A 18 -3.04 8.62 -15.35
CA PRO A 18 -1.63 8.48 -15.03
C PRO A 18 -1.41 7.38 -13.98
N THR A 19 -0.39 6.54 -14.19
CA THR A 19 0.04 5.53 -13.22
C THR A 19 1.46 5.83 -12.78
N LEU A 20 1.66 5.95 -11.47
CA LEU A 20 2.95 6.17 -10.84
C LEU A 20 3.36 4.94 -10.04
N VAL A 21 4.65 4.66 -10.00
CA VAL A 21 5.23 3.60 -9.16
C VAL A 21 5.94 4.24 -7.99
N ASP A 22 5.38 4.11 -6.79
CA ASP A 22 5.97 4.57 -5.54
C ASP A 22 6.98 3.53 -5.03
N SER A 23 8.18 3.55 -5.60
CA SER A 23 9.25 2.59 -5.26
C SER A 23 9.89 2.84 -3.89
N GLU A 24 9.65 4.01 -3.30
CA GLU A 24 10.23 4.43 -2.02
C GLU A 24 9.20 4.53 -0.90
N ASN A 25 7.94 4.19 -1.20
CA ASN A 25 6.82 4.27 -0.27
C ASN A 25 6.58 5.69 0.27
N LEU A 26 6.75 6.70 -0.57
CA LEU A 26 6.54 8.10 -0.21
C LEU A 26 5.09 8.38 0.22
N PHE A 27 4.12 7.76 -0.46
CA PHE A 27 2.72 7.88 -0.07
C PHE A 27 2.43 7.22 1.29
N GLY A 28 3.03 6.06 1.55
CA GLY A 28 2.92 5.41 2.86
C GLY A 28 3.48 6.28 3.98
N GLU A 29 4.61 6.94 3.74
CA GLU A 29 5.22 7.88 4.69
C GLU A 29 4.39 9.15 4.86
N THR A 30 4.00 9.79 3.74
CA THR A 30 3.32 11.09 3.77
C THR A 30 1.93 11.01 4.40
N PHE A 31 1.20 9.92 4.14
CA PHE A 31 -0.19 9.74 4.54
C PHE A 31 -0.39 8.67 5.63
N GLY A 32 0.67 8.11 6.17
CA GLY A 32 0.61 7.09 7.22
C GLY A 32 0.02 5.74 6.77
N PHE A 33 0.04 5.42 5.47
CA PHE A 33 -0.58 4.19 4.99
C PHE A 33 0.14 2.93 5.47
N LYS A 34 -0.59 2.05 6.16
CA LYS A 34 -0.13 0.74 6.65
C LYS A 34 -0.82 -0.43 5.98
N ALA A 35 -1.77 -0.17 5.10
CA ALA A 35 -2.52 -1.15 4.30
C ALA A 35 -2.78 -0.61 2.90
N ILE A 36 -3.30 -1.43 2.01
CA ILE A 36 -3.76 -1.08 0.65
C ILE A 36 -5.10 -1.81 0.39
N PRO A 37 -5.95 -1.28 -0.50
CA PRO A 37 -5.86 -0.02 -1.24
C PRO A 37 -6.25 1.20 -0.41
N ASN A 38 -5.68 2.37 -0.75
CA ASN A 38 -5.99 3.66 -0.13
C ASN A 38 -6.48 4.64 -1.18
N GLY A 39 -7.21 5.67 -0.75
CA GLY A 39 -7.64 6.80 -1.59
C GLY A 39 -7.17 8.12 -1.02
N VAL A 40 -6.66 9.00 -1.90
CA VAL A 40 -6.33 10.38 -1.58
C VAL A 40 -7.13 11.26 -2.52
N LEU A 41 -7.98 12.12 -1.96
CA LEU A 41 -8.79 13.06 -2.72
C LEU A 41 -8.14 14.45 -2.66
N ILE A 42 -7.78 14.97 -3.82
CA ILE A 42 -7.08 16.24 -3.95
C ILE A 42 -7.98 17.20 -4.75
N GLY A 43 -8.30 18.32 -4.15
CA GLY A 43 -9.11 19.36 -4.77
C GLY A 43 -8.44 20.02 -5.98
N ALA A 44 -9.22 20.77 -6.73
CA ALA A 44 -8.74 21.51 -7.90
C ALA A 44 -7.67 22.56 -7.56
N ASP A 45 -7.62 23.00 -6.30
CA ASP A 45 -6.60 23.92 -5.76
C ASP A 45 -5.31 23.19 -5.32
N GLY A 46 -5.25 21.88 -5.47
CA GLY A 46 -4.11 21.03 -5.08
C GLY A 46 -4.05 20.69 -3.60
N ARG A 47 -5.08 21.02 -2.82
CA ARG A 47 -5.15 20.68 -1.39
C ARG A 47 -5.77 19.31 -1.16
N LEU A 48 -5.40 18.70 -0.03
CA LEU A 48 -6.00 17.46 0.43
C LEU A 48 -7.44 17.72 0.91
N ASP A 49 -8.42 17.15 0.21
CA ASP A 49 -9.83 17.22 0.58
C ASP A 49 -10.28 16.00 1.39
N GLY A 50 -9.57 14.88 1.24
CA GLY A 50 -9.89 13.68 1.98
C GLY A 50 -8.89 12.55 1.81
N LEU A 51 -8.89 11.66 2.79
CA LEU A 51 -8.05 10.48 2.86
C LEU A 51 -8.90 9.27 3.25
N VAL A 52 -8.76 8.17 2.52
CA VAL A 52 -9.40 6.88 2.89
C VAL A 52 -8.29 5.86 3.09
N ALA A 53 -7.98 5.56 4.33
CA ALA A 53 -6.96 4.60 4.70
C ALA A 53 -7.55 3.19 4.74
N GLY A 54 -7.05 2.31 3.89
CA GLY A 54 -7.52 0.93 3.76
C GLY A 54 -8.88 0.80 3.07
N GLY A 55 -9.05 -0.27 2.32
CA GLY A 55 -10.34 -0.65 1.75
C GLY A 55 -10.93 0.28 0.67
N PHE A 56 -10.16 1.26 0.15
CA PHE A 56 -10.63 2.11 -0.94
C PHE A 56 -10.81 1.29 -2.23
N GLU A 57 -12.04 0.89 -2.49
CA GLU A 57 -12.39 0.15 -3.69
C GLU A 57 -13.63 0.76 -4.34
N ILE A 58 -13.47 1.38 -5.50
CA ILE A 58 -14.53 2.13 -6.21
C ILE A 58 -15.74 1.26 -6.60
N ARG A 59 -15.59 -0.07 -6.65
CA ARG A 59 -16.70 -1.00 -6.89
C ARG A 59 -17.62 -1.17 -5.68
N ARG A 60 -17.19 -0.76 -4.49
CA ARG A 60 -18.04 -0.72 -3.30
C ARG A 60 -18.93 0.51 -3.36
N ASP A 61 -20.21 0.33 -3.06
CA ASP A 61 -21.20 1.41 -3.10
C ASP A 61 -20.80 2.57 -2.19
N GLU A 62 -20.33 2.29 -0.97
CA GLU A 62 -19.87 3.28 0.00
C GLU A 62 -18.73 4.16 -0.53
N THR A 63 -17.74 3.54 -1.18
CA THR A 63 -16.60 4.27 -1.77
C THR A 63 -17.03 5.10 -2.96
N ARG A 64 -17.92 4.54 -3.80
CA ARG A 64 -18.44 5.23 -4.97
C ARG A 64 -19.27 6.45 -4.56
N GLU A 65 -20.20 6.31 -3.62
CA GLU A 65 -21.01 7.40 -3.09
C GLU A 65 -20.18 8.50 -2.43
N LEU A 66 -19.07 8.13 -1.76
CA LEU A 66 -18.14 9.08 -1.18
C LEU A 66 -17.46 9.92 -2.28
N VAL A 67 -16.97 9.28 -3.34
CA VAL A 67 -16.31 9.95 -4.46
C VAL A 67 -17.31 10.81 -5.24
N GLU A 68 -18.53 10.32 -5.50
CA GLU A 68 -19.58 11.06 -6.19
C GLU A 68 -19.98 12.32 -5.39
N ARG A 69 -20.18 12.20 -4.08
CA ARG A 69 -20.46 13.38 -3.23
C ARG A 69 -19.35 14.40 -3.24
N TRP A 70 -18.08 13.94 -3.21
CA TRP A 70 -16.93 14.84 -3.30
C TRP A 70 -16.89 15.57 -4.63
N LEU A 71 -17.15 14.89 -5.74
CA LEU A 71 -17.20 15.47 -7.09
C LEU A 71 -18.34 16.49 -7.25
N ASP A 72 -19.51 16.22 -6.68
CA ASP A 72 -20.70 17.04 -6.89
C ASP A 72 -20.76 18.29 -6.02
N SER A 73 -20.22 18.24 -4.81
CA SER A 73 -20.49 19.27 -3.80
C SER A 73 -19.29 20.08 -3.35
N ASN A 74 -18.06 19.72 -3.73
CA ASN A 74 -16.84 20.20 -3.05
C ASN A 74 -16.96 20.13 -1.50
N ALA A 75 -17.84 19.27 -0.99
CA ALA A 75 -18.06 19.12 0.43
C ALA A 75 -16.80 18.55 1.05
N ALA A 76 -16.29 19.22 2.08
CA ALA A 76 -15.25 18.67 2.90
C ALA A 76 -15.68 17.27 3.37
N LEU A 77 -14.83 16.27 3.09
CA LEU A 77 -15.04 14.93 3.60
C LEU A 77 -14.84 14.94 5.12
N PRO A 78 -15.45 13.98 5.85
CA PRO A 78 -15.20 13.87 7.27
C PRO A 78 -13.69 13.80 7.52
N GLU A 79 -13.24 14.55 8.52
CA GLU A 79 -11.84 14.56 8.95
C GLU A 79 -11.43 13.11 9.23
N LEU A 80 -10.60 12.57 8.36
CA LEU A 80 -10.10 11.22 8.50
C LEU A 80 -8.91 11.32 9.43
N GLU A 81 -9.02 10.70 10.59
CA GLU A 81 -7.88 10.55 11.49
C GLU A 81 -6.76 9.89 10.71
N ALA A 82 -5.63 10.58 10.56
CA ALA A 82 -4.42 10.01 10.01
C ALA A 82 -4.06 8.81 10.90
N GLU A 83 -4.23 7.60 10.37
CA GLU A 83 -3.78 6.42 11.07
C GLU A 83 -2.28 6.57 11.33
N HIS A 84 -1.91 6.42 12.56
CA HIS A 84 -0.61 6.49 13.21
C HIS A 84 0.60 6.62 12.28
N GLU A 85 1.42 7.62 12.54
CA GLU A 85 2.75 7.74 11.91
C GLU A 85 3.52 6.41 12.04
N TRP A 86 4.28 6.09 11.00
CA TRP A 86 5.20 4.96 11.08
C TRP A 86 6.24 5.22 12.17
N SER A 87 6.62 4.19 12.91
CA SER A 87 7.82 4.25 13.72
C SER A 87 9.01 4.68 12.84
N PRO A 88 9.76 5.74 13.20
CA PRO A 88 10.89 6.20 12.38
C PRO A 88 11.90 5.10 12.08
N GLU A 89 12.12 4.20 13.03
CA GLU A 89 13.04 3.07 12.87
C GLU A 89 12.46 2.01 11.92
N ALA A 90 11.16 1.69 12.02
CA ALA A 90 10.51 0.77 11.09
C ALA A 90 10.56 1.31 9.65
N LEU A 91 10.30 2.61 9.49
CA LEU A 91 10.38 3.26 8.18
C LEU A 91 11.80 3.22 7.60
N ARG A 92 12.83 3.48 8.42
CA ARG A 92 14.23 3.39 8.02
C ARG A 92 14.56 1.96 7.52
N LEU A 93 14.24 0.95 8.31
CA LEU A 93 14.46 -0.45 7.97
C LEU A 93 13.71 -0.86 6.70
N PHE A 94 12.47 -0.40 6.54
CA PHE A 94 11.68 -0.66 5.34
C PHE A 94 12.30 -0.05 4.07
N ARG A 95 12.80 1.19 4.15
CA ARG A 95 13.53 1.85 3.05
C ARG A 95 14.81 1.14 2.69
N GLU A 96 15.58 0.71 3.68
CA GLU A 96 16.81 -0.07 3.48
C GLU A 96 16.51 -1.43 2.83
N ALA A 97 15.43 -2.09 3.24
CA ALA A 97 14.96 -3.32 2.61
C ALA A 97 14.59 -3.09 1.13
N GLY A 98 13.88 -2.01 0.81
CA GLY A 98 13.60 -1.62 -0.56
C GLY A 98 14.86 -1.36 -1.38
N ALA A 99 15.86 -0.72 -0.79
CA ALA A 99 17.16 -0.51 -1.43
C ALA A 99 17.89 -1.83 -1.68
N ALA A 100 17.89 -2.77 -0.72
CA ALA A 100 18.46 -4.10 -0.87
C ALA A 100 17.78 -4.89 -2.03
N LEU A 101 16.46 -4.83 -2.12
CA LEU A 101 15.71 -5.45 -3.24
C LEU A 101 16.12 -4.87 -4.59
N ARG A 102 16.33 -3.56 -4.69
CA ARG A 102 16.80 -2.93 -5.95
C ARG A 102 18.19 -3.38 -6.35
N ARG A 103 19.04 -3.76 -5.38
CA ARG A 103 20.36 -4.34 -5.62
C ARG A 103 20.36 -5.84 -5.92
N GLY A 104 19.18 -6.49 -5.83
CA GLY A 104 19.04 -7.94 -6.02
C GLY A 104 19.47 -8.76 -4.79
N GLU A 105 19.30 -8.20 -3.59
CA GLU A 105 19.69 -8.81 -2.30
C GLU A 105 18.40 -9.20 -1.49
N PRO A 106 17.61 -10.18 -1.91
CA PRO A 106 16.33 -10.51 -1.26
C PRO A 106 16.49 -10.99 0.18
N ASP A 107 17.54 -11.75 0.49
CA ASP A 107 17.80 -12.25 1.85
C ASP A 107 18.14 -11.11 2.82
N GLY A 108 18.91 -10.12 2.35
CA GLY A 108 19.22 -8.90 3.09
C GLY A 108 17.94 -8.08 3.34
N ALA A 109 17.09 -7.94 2.33
CA ALA A 109 15.83 -7.25 2.46
C ALA A 109 14.89 -7.94 3.45
N LEU A 110 14.78 -9.26 3.39
CA LEU A 110 13.96 -10.05 4.33
C LEU A 110 14.44 -9.87 5.77
N THR A 111 15.75 -9.86 5.99
CA THR A 111 16.33 -9.64 7.31
C THR A 111 15.92 -8.27 7.88
N LEU A 112 15.98 -7.23 7.07
CA LEU A 112 15.58 -5.87 7.46
C LEU A 112 14.07 -5.77 7.75
N LEU A 113 13.24 -6.39 6.92
CA LEU A 113 11.79 -6.43 7.14
C LEU A 113 11.43 -7.18 8.43
N LYS A 114 12.11 -8.29 8.74
CA LYS A 114 11.94 -9.01 10.02
C LYS A 114 12.33 -8.18 11.25
N GLN A 115 13.24 -7.23 11.10
CA GLN A 115 13.55 -6.26 12.16
C GLN A 115 12.50 -5.14 12.24
N ALA A 116 11.93 -4.72 11.12
CA ALA A 116 10.90 -3.69 11.07
C ALA A 116 9.55 -4.19 11.61
N PHE A 117 9.19 -5.44 11.35
CA PHE A 117 7.89 -6.00 11.69
C PHE A 117 7.49 -5.89 13.18
N PRO A 118 8.34 -6.24 14.16
CA PRO A 118 7.99 -6.10 15.58
C PRO A 118 7.82 -4.65 16.04
N LEU A 119 8.30 -3.67 15.30
CA LEU A 119 8.10 -2.24 15.58
C LEU A 119 6.75 -1.73 15.08
N GLU A 120 6.16 -2.43 14.12
CA GLU A 120 4.91 -2.10 13.44
C GLU A 120 4.10 -3.38 13.15
N PRO A 121 3.65 -4.14 14.16
CA PRO A 121 3.07 -5.47 13.96
C PRO A 121 1.75 -5.45 13.18
N ASP A 122 1.01 -4.34 13.19
CA ASP A 122 -0.24 -4.15 12.46
C ASP A 122 -0.03 -3.60 11.04
N ASN A 123 1.22 -3.32 10.66
CA ASN A 123 1.55 -2.79 9.35
C ASN A 123 1.52 -3.88 8.29
N LEU A 124 0.41 -3.94 7.56
CA LEU A 124 0.20 -4.95 6.51
C LEU A 124 1.14 -4.76 5.30
N ILE A 125 1.71 -3.57 5.10
CA ILE A 125 2.68 -3.34 4.02
C ILE A 125 3.98 -4.09 4.34
N ILE A 126 4.52 -3.93 5.55
CA ILE A 126 5.72 -4.65 6.00
C ILE A 126 5.47 -6.17 5.96
N ARG A 127 4.37 -6.61 6.58
CA ARG A 127 4.00 -8.03 6.68
C ARG A 127 3.89 -8.69 5.31
N LYS A 128 3.16 -8.11 4.38
CA LYS A 128 2.98 -8.66 3.05
C LYS A 128 4.26 -8.66 2.21
N GLN A 129 5.16 -7.69 2.41
CA GLN A 129 6.47 -7.72 1.76
C GLN A 129 7.33 -8.87 2.29
N MET A 130 7.30 -9.16 3.60
CA MET A 130 7.96 -10.33 4.16
C MET A 130 7.42 -11.62 3.54
N TRP A 131 6.11 -11.80 3.57
CA TRP A 131 5.47 -12.98 2.99
C TRP A 131 5.78 -13.16 1.50
N ALA A 132 5.80 -12.07 0.73
CA ALA A 132 6.11 -12.13 -0.69
C ALA A 132 7.56 -12.56 -0.98
N LEU A 133 8.47 -12.37 -0.03
CA LEU A 133 9.85 -12.85 -0.11
C LEU A 133 9.99 -14.29 0.39
N GLU A 134 9.27 -14.66 1.44
CA GLU A 134 9.32 -16.01 2.03
C GLU A 134 8.49 -17.03 1.23
N HIS A 135 7.37 -16.58 0.66
CA HIS A 135 6.36 -17.41 -0.02
C HIS A 135 5.96 -16.81 -1.37
N PRO A 136 6.90 -16.64 -2.30
CA PRO A 136 6.63 -16.00 -3.59
C PRO A 136 5.53 -16.69 -4.41
N GLU A 137 5.33 -18.00 -4.20
CA GLU A 137 4.30 -18.82 -4.83
C GLU A 137 2.87 -18.30 -4.55
N HIS A 138 2.61 -17.75 -3.36
CA HIS A 138 1.30 -17.18 -3.00
C HIS A 138 1.06 -15.77 -3.53
N PHE A 139 2.09 -15.14 -4.14
CA PHE A 139 2.00 -13.75 -4.63
C PHE A 139 2.23 -13.65 -6.14
N TYR A 140 3.04 -14.53 -6.74
CA TYR A 140 3.53 -14.35 -8.10
C TYR A 140 3.19 -15.51 -9.04
N ASP A 141 2.78 -16.66 -8.54
CA ASP A 141 2.40 -17.83 -9.32
C ASP A 141 0.90 -17.81 -9.63
N GLY A 142 0.50 -16.98 -10.60
CA GLY A 142 -0.89 -16.86 -11.03
C GLY A 142 -1.66 -15.74 -10.31
N LYS A 143 -2.70 -16.08 -9.57
CA LYS A 143 -3.47 -15.12 -8.78
C LYS A 143 -2.94 -15.03 -7.35
N VAL A 144 -2.96 -13.83 -6.79
CA VAL A 144 -2.63 -13.64 -5.36
C VAL A 144 -3.57 -14.48 -4.49
N ASP A 145 -2.98 -15.27 -3.61
CA ASP A 145 -3.69 -16.17 -2.70
C ASP A 145 -4.15 -15.41 -1.45
N TYR A 146 -5.34 -14.82 -1.53
CA TYR A 146 -5.92 -14.08 -0.42
C TYR A 146 -6.43 -14.99 0.71
N ASP A 147 -6.74 -16.27 0.43
CA ASP A 147 -7.17 -17.22 1.44
C ASP A 147 -6.01 -17.57 2.36
N TRP A 148 -4.87 -17.90 1.78
CA TRP A 148 -3.62 -18.10 2.52
C TRP A 148 -3.25 -16.87 3.38
N GLN A 149 -3.34 -15.64 2.81
CA GLN A 149 -3.05 -14.42 3.57
C GLN A 149 -3.97 -14.26 4.80
N ARG A 150 -5.28 -14.58 4.66
CA ARG A 150 -6.21 -14.54 5.78
C ARG A 150 -5.87 -15.57 6.86
N GLU A 151 -5.45 -16.77 6.47
CA GLU A 151 -5.00 -17.80 7.40
C GLU A 151 -3.74 -17.36 8.18
N GLN A 152 -2.77 -16.72 7.49
CA GLN A 152 -1.58 -16.19 8.17
C GLN A 152 -1.94 -15.09 9.17
N LEU A 153 -2.83 -14.18 8.81
CA LEU A 153 -3.32 -13.13 9.72
C LEU A 153 -4.03 -13.73 10.95
N ALA A 154 -4.89 -14.71 10.74
CA ALA A 154 -5.60 -15.40 11.83
C ALA A 154 -4.64 -16.17 12.77
N ALA A 155 -3.51 -16.65 12.24
CA ALA A 155 -2.46 -17.32 13.01
C ALA A 155 -1.48 -16.34 13.69
N GLY A 156 -1.65 -15.02 13.53
CA GLY A 156 -0.77 -14.00 14.11
C GLY A 156 0.62 -13.92 13.47
N ARG A 157 0.74 -14.44 12.26
CA ARG A 157 2.02 -14.50 11.53
C ARG A 157 2.18 -13.30 10.61
#